data_d87b6f071ed105763fa864c991b683a7
#
_entry.id   d87b6f071ed105763fa864c991b683a7
#
_cell.length_a   1.000
_cell.length_b   1.000
_cell.length_c   1.000
_cell.angle_alpha   90.00
_cell.angle_beta   90.00
_cell.angle_gamma   90.00
#
_symmetry.space_group_name_H-M   'P 1'
#
loop_
_entity.id
_entity.type
_entity.pdbx_description
1 polymer ?
#
loop_
_entity_poly.entity_id
_entity_poly.type
_entity_poly.pdbx_seq_one_letter_code
_entity_poly.pdbx_strand_id
1 'polypeptide(L)'
;MDPREKTACFTGHRPEKLFPSDTETAAQVLEIRRSLHARILQAVDDGYTTFLCGMAQGVDLWAGDMVLSLQESVRQLKLVAVLPYPASVRGWPPEWQRSYLRVLKFCTEAVLICPGYQPDCYHQRNRYMVDHASRLIGVWREGCPGGTQYTVQYAEKKGLELDLILLP
;
A
#
# COMPACT_ATOMS: atom_id res chain seq x y z
N MET A 1 0.49 23.92 -7.78
CA MET A 1 -0.05 22.56 -7.90
C MET A 1 0.03 21.88 -6.54
N ASP A 2 -1.09 21.40 -6.05
CA ASP A 2 -1.14 20.67 -4.78
C ASP A 2 -0.35 19.34 -4.96
N PRO A 3 0.67 19.03 -4.12
CA PRO A 3 1.41 17.77 -4.20
C PRO A 3 0.53 16.53 -4.17
N ARG A 4 -0.65 16.61 -3.53
CA ARG A 4 -1.62 15.51 -3.48
C ARG A 4 -2.12 15.08 -4.85
N GLU A 5 -2.24 16.03 -5.81
CA GLU A 5 -2.75 15.75 -7.16
C GLU A 5 -1.90 14.74 -7.92
N LYS A 6 -0.63 14.58 -7.53
CA LYS A 6 0.32 13.61 -8.11
C LYS A 6 0.73 12.50 -7.15
N THR A 7 -0.01 12.36 -6.06
CA THR A 7 0.26 11.36 -5.03
C THR A 7 -0.86 10.33 -4.96
N ALA A 8 -0.49 9.05 -5.07
CA ALA A 8 -1.37 7.92 -4.82
C ALA A 8 -0.93 7.20 -3.54
N CYS A 9 -1.86 6.54 -2.88
CA CYS A 9 -1.56 5.69 -1.73
C CYS A 9 -2.14 4.29 -1.92
N PHE A 10 -1.62 3.34 -1.16
CA PHE A 10 -2.02 1.94 -1.24
C PHE A 10 -2.83 1.52 -0.02
N THR A 11 -3.72 0.55 -0.25
CA THR A 11 -4.35 -0.23 0.81
C THR A 11 -4.64 -1.64 0.32
N GLY A 12 -4.76 -2.58 1.23
CA GLY A 12 -5.13 -3.94 0.89
C GLY A 12 -5.04 -4.88 2.08
N HIS A 13 -5.72 -6.01 1.94
CA HIS A 13 -5.70 -7.03 2.97
C HIS A 13 -4.31 -7.65 3.14
N ARG A 14 -4.02 -8.05 4.37
CA ARG A 14 -2.89 -8.94 4.66
C ARG A 14 -3.14 -10.33 4.07
N PRO A 15 -2.09 -11.15 3.87
CA PRO A 15 -2.21 -12.45 3.20
C PRO A 15 -3.32 -13.34 3.75
N GLU A 16 -3.49 -13.40 5.07
CA GLU A 16 -4.52 -14.22 5.72
C GLU A 16 -5.96 -13.82 5.39
N LYS A 17 -6.20 -12.59 4.95
CA LYS A 17 -7.51 -12.10 4.51
C LYS A 17 -7.68 -12.07 2.99
N LEU A 18 -6.58 -12.07 2.25
CA LEU A 18 -6.62 -12.23 0.79
C LEU A 18 -7.11 -13.62 0.40
N PHE A 19 -6.71 -14.63 1.19
CA PHE A 19 -7.00 -16.04 0.95
C PHE A 19 -7.59 -16.67 2.21
N PRO A 20 -8.90 -16.46 2.48
CA PRO A 20 -9.53 -16.86 3.75
C PRO A 20 -9.71 -18.36 3.96
N SER A 21 -9.55 -19.18 2.93
CA SER A 21 -9.38 -20.62 3.06
C SER A 21 -7.94 -20.94 2.71
N ASP A 22 -7.28 -21.88 3.37
CA ASP A 22 -5.88 -22.31 3.12
C ASP A 22 -5.59 -22.72 1.66
N THR A 23 -6.37 -22.21 0.73
CA THR A 23 -6.33 -22.44 -0.71
C THR A 23 -5.66 -21.32 -1.48
N GLU A 24 -4.71 -20.60 -0.86
CA GLU A 24 -3.84 -19.71 -1.62
C GLU A 24 -3.17 -20.50 -2.73
N THR A 25 -3.49 -20.17 -3.97
CA THR A 25 -2.79 -20.73 -5.13
C THR A 25 -1.84 -19.69 -5.71
N ALA A 26 -0.71 -20.18 -6.26
CA ALA A 26 0.23 -19.32 -6.97
C ALA A 26 -0.46 -18.50 -8.09
N ALA A 27 -1.47 -19.09 -8.73
CA ALA A 27 -2.26 -18.43 -9.77
C ALA A 27 -3.06 -17.24 -9.23
N GLN A 28 -3.68 -17.36 -8.05
CA GLN A 28 -4.44 -16.28 -7.42
C GLN A 28 -3.53 -15.13 -7.00
N VAL A 29 -2.38 -15.43 -6.39
CA VAL A 29 -1.37 -14.43 -6.03
C VAL A 29 -0.89 -13.68 -7.28
N LEU A 30 -0.59 -14.41 -8.34
CA LEU A 30 -0.13 -13.82 -9.60
C LEU A 30 -1.17 -12.91 -10.22
N GLU A 31 -2.44 -13.29 -10.20
CA GLU A 31 -3.55 -12.47 -10.74
C GLU A 31 -3.69 -11.15 -9.97
N ILE A 32 -3.70 -11.19 -8.64
CA ILE A 32 -3.75 -9.98 -7.81
C ILE A 32 -2.55 -9.08 -8.10
N ARG A 33 -1.35 -9.65 -8.16
CA ARG A 33 -0.13 -8.88 -8.43
C ARG A 33 -0.12 -8.26 -9.82
N ARG A 34 -0.61 -8.96 -10.84
CA ARG A 34 -0.75 -8.40 -12.21
C ARG A 34 -1.72 -7.24 -12.23
N SER A 35 -2.88 -7.41 -11.59
CA SER A 35 -3.89 -6.35 -11.53
C SER A 35 -3.36 -5.13 -10.78
N LEU A 36 -2.68 -5.33 -9.66
CA LEU A 36 -2.05 -4.26 -8.88
C LEU A 36 -0.98 -3.51 -9.69
N HIS A 37 -0.12 -4.24 -10.38
CA HIS A 37 0.90 -3.65 -11.26
C HIS A 37 0.28 -2.82 -12.39
N ALA A 38 -0.79 -3.32 -13.01
CA ALA A 38 -1.50 -2.58 -14.06
C ALA A 38 -2.09 -1.25 -13.53
N ARG A 39 -2.62 -1.24 -12.30
CA ARG A 39 -3.14 -0.01 -11.66
C ARG A 39 -2.03 0.99 -11.36
N ILE A 40 -0.86 0.52 -10.93
CA ILE A 40 0.30 1.38 -10.69
C ILE A 40 0.79 2.00 -12.02
N LEU A 41 0.91 1.20 -13.07
CA LEU A 41 1.29 1.71 -14.40
C LEU A 41 0.29 2.75 -14.91
N GLN A 42 -1.01 2.49 -14.76
CA GLN A 42 -2.04 3.46 -15.14
C GLN A 42 -1.90 4.76 -14.35
N ALA A 43 -1.63 4.68 -13.04
CA ALA A 43 -1.39 5.89 -12.26
C ALA A 43 -0.18 6.67 -12.76
N VAL A 44 0.91 6.00 -13.12
CA VAL A 44 2.09 6.66 -13.70
C VAL A 44 1.74 7.35 -15.04
N ASP A 45 0.98 6.67 -15.90
CA ASP A 45 0.52 7.24 -17.16
C ASP A 45 -0.41 8.45 -16.97
N ASP A 46 -1.21 8.44 -15.90
CA ASP A 46 -2.08 9.56 -15.51
C ASP A 46 -1.31 10.72 -14.85
N GLY A 47 0.00 10.60 -14.68
CA GLY A 47 0.87 11.65 -14.17
C GLY A 47 1.17 11.59 -12.66
N TYR A 48 0.80 10.50 -11.98
CA TYR A 48 1.18 10.29 -10.59
C TYR A 48 2.67 9.99 -10.48
N THR A 49 3.33 10.64 -9.55
CA THR A 49 4.80 10.52 -9.36
C THR A 49 5.20 10.11 -7.96
N THR A 50 4.30 10.22 -6.98
CA THR A 50 4.56 9.86 -5.59
C THR A 50 3.59 8.77 -5.12
N PHE A 51 4.13 7.76 -4.47
CA PHE A 51 3.35 6.62 -3.97
C PHE A 51 3.62 6.41 -2.49
N LEU A 52 2.56 6.41 -1.68
CA LEU A 52 2.65 6.20 -0.24
C LEU A 52 2.33 4.74 0.09
N CYS A 53 3.27 4.09 0.77
CA CYS A 53 3.20 2.67 1.14
C CYS A 53 3.15 2.50 2.65
N GLY A 54 2.13 1.82 3.16
CA GLY A 54 1.93 1.60 4.61
C GLY A 54 2.77 0.48 5.20
N MET A 55 3.56 -0.22 4.41
CA MET A 55 4.57 -1.20 4.85
C MET A 55 4.00 -2.46 5.52
N ALA A 56 2.71 -2.75 5.35
CA ALA A 56 2.12 -3.99 5.85
C ALA A 56 2.44 -5.18 4.93
N GLN A 57 2.46 -6.37 5.50
CA GLN A 57 2.53 -7.61 4.71
C GLN A 57 1.38 -7.66 3.69
N GLY A 58 1.64 -8.22 2.53
CA GLY A 58 0.66 -8.37 1.46
C GLY A 58 0.72 -7.23 0.45
N VAL A 59 -0.42 -6.62 0.19
CA VAL A 59 -0.60 -5.64 -0.90
C VAL A 59 0.36 -4.46 -0.79
N ASP A 60 0.54 -3.89 0.40
CA ASP A 60 1.42 -2.73 0.59
C ASP A 60 2.86 -3.03 0.13
N LEU A 61 3.43 -4.13 0.59
CA LEU A 61 4.82 -4.48 0.25
C LEU A 61 4.95 -4.94 -1.21
N TRP A 62 3.96 -5.62 -1.78
CA TRP A 62 3.96 -5.89 -3.23
C TRP A 62 3.96 -4.59 -4.03
N ALA A 63 3.10 -3.65 -3.67
CA ALA A 63 3.04 -2.35 -4.34
C ALA A 63 4.35 -1.56 -4.19
N GLY A 64 4.91 -1.54 -2.99
CA GLY A 64 6.20 -0.89 -2.72
C GLY A 64 7.33 -1.46 -3.59
N ASP A 65 7.46 -2.78 -3.66
CA ASP A 65 8.43 -3.45 -4.52
C ASP A 65 8.23 -3.15 -6.01
N MET A 66 6.97 -3.06 -6.46
CA MET A 66 6.65 -2.71 -7.84
C MET A 66 7.07 -1.28 -8.18
N VAL A 67 6.80 -0.32 -7.30
CA VAL A 67 7.23 1.08 -7.49
C VAL A 67 8.75 1.18 -7.52
N LEU A 68 9.46 0.49 -6.63
CA LEU A 68 10.93 0.46 -6.65
C LEU A 68 11.47 -0.07 -7.98
N SER A 69 10.86 -1.13 -8.52
CA SER A 69 11.27 -1.68 -9.80
C SER A 69 11.01 -0.71 -10.95
N LEU A 70 9.90 0.03 -10.91
CA LEU A 70 9.58 1.05 -11.92
C LEU A 70 10.52 2.27 -11.85
N GLN A 71 11.08 2.60 -10.70
CA GLN A 71 12.04 3.69 -10.57
C GLN A 71 13.31 3.49 -11.41
N GLU A 72 13.63 2.25 -11.77
CA GLU A 72 14.79 1.96 -12.62
C GLU A 72 14.62 2.58 -14.02
N SER A 73 13.40 2.63 -14.53
CA SER A 73 13.07 3.20 -15.85
C SER A 73 12.38 4.55 -15.77
N VAL A 74 11.66 4.84 -14.69
CA VAL A 74 10.93 6.10 -14.48
C VAL A 74 11.48 6.80 -13.24
N ARG A 75 12.59 7.50 -13.42
CA ARG A 75 13.41 8.04 -12.33
C ARG A 75 12.73 9.11 -11.46
N GLN A 76 11.70 9.78 -11.97
CA GLN A 76 10.97 10.77 -11.19
C GLN A 76 10.00 10.18 -10.16
N LEU A 77 9.78 8.88 -10.17
CA LEU A 77 8.91 8.24 -9.18
C LEU A 77 9.51 8.30 -7.79
N LYS A 78 8.66 8.55 -6.81
CA LYS A 78 9.02 8.58 -5.40
C LYS A 78 8.18 7.54 -4.65
N LEU A 79 8.84 6.70 -3.87
CA LEU A 79 8.20 5.79 -2.94
C LEU A 79 8.42 6.32 -1.52
N VAL A 80 7.33 6.59 -0.81
CA VAL A 80 7.36 7.05 0.58
C VAL A 80 6.86 5.92 1.48
N ALA A 81 7.72 5.43 2.35
CA ALA A 81 7.35 4.44 3.37
C ALA A 81 6.69 5.16 4.55
N VAL A 82 5.45 4.84 4.87
CA VAL A 82 4.70 5.44 5.98
C VAL A 82 4.56 4.42 7.09
N LEU A 83 5.34 4.59 8.15
CA LEU A 83 5.45 3.66 9.26
C LEU A 83 4.48 4.05 10.39
N PRO A 84 3.61 3.15 10.85
CA PRO A 84 2.74 3.45 11.98
C PRO A 84 3.53 3.69 13.26
N TYR A 85 4.57 2.91 13.50
CA TYR A 85 5.55 3.01 14.59
C TYR A 85 6.81 2.24 14.19
N PRO A 86 7.94 2.37 14.91
CA PRO A 86 9.14 1.58 14.62
C PRO A 86 8.85 0.08 14.80
N ALA A 87 8.48 -0.58 13.70
CA ALA A 87 8.05 -1.97 13.75
C ALA A 87 9.25 -2.92 13.76
N SER A 88 9.17 -3.98 14.55
CA SER A 88 10.05 -5.13 14.41
C SER A 88 9.44 -6.12 13.44
N VAL A 89 10.18 -6.49 12.40
CA VAL A 89 9.81 -7.56 11.46
C VAL A 89 10.27 -8.94 11.93
N ARG A 90 10.88 -9.00 13.13
CA ARG A 90 11.26 -10.26 13.76
C ARG A 90 10.00 -11.13 13.95
N GLY A 91 10.04 -12.36 13.46
CA GLY A 91 8.90 -13.27 13.51
C GLY A 91 8.00 -13.22 12.27
N TRP A 92 8.21 -12.28 11.35
CA TRP A 92 7.55 -12.35 10.05
C TRP A 92 8.16 -13.47 9.19
N PRO A 93 7.38 -14.05 8.25
CA PRO A 93 7.95 -14.94 7.24
C PRO A 93 9.14 -14.29 6.51
N PRO A 94 10.19 -15.07 6.16
CA PRO A 94 11.42 -14.49 5.59
C PRO A 94 11.22 -13.64 4.33
N GLU A 95 10.29 -14.00 3.47
CA GLU A 95 9.96 -13.23 2.26
C GLU A 95 9.44 -11.83 2.61
N TRP A 96 8.61 -11.70 3.63
CA TRP A 96 8.09 -10.40 4.07
C TRP A 96 9.14 -9.57 4.81
N GLN A 97 10.01 -10.21 5.57
CA GLN A 97 11.16 -9.52 6.16
C GLN A 97 12.05 -8.90 5.09
N ARG A 98 12.39 -9.68 4.05
CA ARG A 98 13.22 -9.19 2.93
C ARG A 98 12.56 -8.05 2.19
N SER A 99 11.27 -8.17 1.86
CA SER A 99 10.52 -7.13 1.17
C SER A 99 10.45 -5.85 1.99
N TYR A 100 10.13 -5.94 3.28
CA TYR A 100 10.08 -4.78 4.18
C TYR A 100 11.43 -4.06 4.26
N LEU A 101 12.51 -4.81 4.50
CA LEU A 101 13.84 -4.23 4.62
C LEU A 101 14.31 -3.61 3.29
N ARG A 102 13.98 -4.25 2.18
CA ARG A 102 14.28 -3.71 0.84
C ARG A 102 13.54 -2.40 0.59
N VAL A 103 12.23 -2.37 0.81
CA VAL A 103 11.43 -1.16 0.61
C VAL A 103 11.92 -0.04 1.51
N LEU A 104 12.17 -0.32 2.79
CA LEU A 104 12.68 0.68 3.74
C LEU A 104 14.06 1.22 3.34
N LYS A 105 14.94 0.36 2.83
CA LYS A 105 16.30 0.75 2.42
C LYS A 105 16.30 1.64 1.17
N PHE A 106 15.42 1.36 0.21
CA PHE A 106 15.46 2.00 -1.11
C PHE A 106 14.33 3.01 -1.33
N CYS A 107 13.40 3.18 -0.39
CA CYS A 107 12.38 4.22 -0.50
C CYS A 107 13.03 5.60 -0.58
N THR A 108 12.32 6.53 -1.20
CA THR A 108 12.78 7.92 -1.34
C THR A 108 12.76 8.64 -0.01
N GLU A 109 11.76 8.34 0.81
CA GLU A 109 11.52 8.96 2.11
C GLU A 109 10.80 7.98 3.03
N ALA A 110 11.04 8.08 4.33
CA ALA A 110 10.29 7.36 5.36
C ALA A 110 9.66 8.34 6.33
N VAL A 111 8.37 8.16 6.60
CA VAL A 111 7.59 8.98 7.54
C VAL A 111 7.19 8.11 8.72
N LEU A 112 7.51 8.55 9.93
CA LEU A 112 7.11 7.87 11.16
C LEU A 112 5.93 8.59 11.79
N ILE A 113 4.82 7.87 11.99
CA ILE A 113 3.57 8.44 12.53
C ILE A 113 3.60 8.53 14.05
N CYS A 114 3.93 7.44 14.71
CA CYS A 114 4.02 7.39 16.18
C CYS A 114 5.42 6.94 16.62
N PRO A 115 5.97 7.52 17.72
CA PRO A 115 7.30 7.15 18.20
C PRO A 115 7.37 5.74 18.79
N GLY A 116 6.20 5.17 19.16
CA GLY A 116 6.05 3.82 19.66
C GLY A 116 4.64 3.30 19.42
N TYR A 117 4.40 2.02 19.70
CA TYR A 117 3.09 1.42 19.52
C TYR A 117 2.02 2.14 20.35
N GLN A 118 0.90 2.44 19.68
CA GLN A 118 -0.34 2.92 20.27
C GLN A 118 -1.51 2.19 19.60
N PRO A 119 -2.64 1.95 20.27
CA PRO A 119 -3.78 1.22 19.68
C PRO A 119 -4.31 1.82 18.37
N ASP A 120 -4.21 3.15 18.19
CA ASP A 120 -4.71 3.87 17.02
C ASP A 120 -3.63 4.12 15.94
N CYS A 121 -2.39 3.66 16.12
CA CYS A 121 -1.29 4.03 15.21
C CYS A 121 -1.49 3.56 13.76
N TYR A 122 -2.13 2.42 13.53
CA TYR A 122 -2.46 1.95 12.19
C TYR A 122 -3.50 2.83 11.52
N HIS A 123 -4.54 3.25 12.23
CA HIS A 123 -5.54 4.18 11.71
C HIS A 123 -4.96 5.56 11.45
N GLN A 124 -4.09 6.05 12.32
CA GLN A 124 -3.38 7.31 12.12
C GLN A 124 -2.51 7.26 10.86
N ARG A 125 -1.77 6.16 10.63
CA ARG A 125 -0.98 5.95 9.43
C ARG A 125 -1.87 5.94 8.18
N ASN A 126 -2.99 5.24 8.22
CA ASN A 126 -3.91 5.16 7.09
C ASN A 126 -4.53 6.52 6.77
N ARG A 127 -4.96 7.28 7.77
CA ARG A 127 -5.45 8.66 7.58
C ARG A 127 -4.38 9.56 6.99
N TYR A 128 -3.15 9.49 7.48
CA TYR A 128 -2.04 10.26 6.93
C TYR A 128 -1.88 10.01 5.43
N MET A 129 -1.87 8.77 5.00
CA MET A 129 -1.72 8.43 3.58
C MET A 129 -2.88 8.98 2.74
N VAL A 130 -4.11 8.81 3.18
CA VAL A 130 -5.29 9.33 2.49
C VAL A 130 -5.28 10.86 2.44
N ASP A 131 -4.94 11.53 3.53
CA ASP A 131 -4.91 12.99 3.60
C ASP A 131 -3.84 13.62 2.68
N HIS A 132 -2.81 12.84 2.32
CA HIS A 132 -1.71 13.30 1.46
C HIS A 132 -1.78 12.77 0.03
N ALA A 133 -2.88 12.15 -0.37
CA ALA A 133 -3.07 11.57 -1.70
C ALA A 133 -4.35 12.05 -2.36
N SER A 134 -4.46 11.84 -3.66
CA SER A 134 -5.69 12.07 -4.43
C SER A 134 -6.26 10.79 -5.05
N ARG A 135 -5.49 9.70 -5.07
CA ARG A 135 -5.94 8.39 -5.53
C ARG A 135 -5.59 7.31 -4.48
N LEU A 136 -6.53 6.41 -4.22
CA LEU A 136 -6.32 5.20 -3.45
C LEU A 136 -6.32 3.98 -4.39
N ILE A 137 -5.20 3.30 -4.46
CA ILE A 137 -5.06 2.03 -5.18
C ILE A 137 -5.13 0.90 -4.15
N GLY A 138 -6.07 -0.02 -4.31
CA GLY A 138 -6.28 -1.03 -3.28
C GLY A 138 -6.77 -2.37 -3.79
N VAL A 139 -6.59 -3.38 -2.95
CA VAL A 139 -7.16 -4.72 -3.15
C VAL A 139 -8.07 -5.00 -1.96
N TRP A 140 -9.34 -5.17 -2.23
CA TRP A 140 -10.37 -5.23 -1.18
C TRP A 140 -11.43 -6.28 -1.47
N ARG A 141 -11.79 -7.00 -0.42
CA ARG A 141 -13.00 -7.82 -0.37
C ARG A 141 -14.09 -6.99 0.28
N GLU A 142 -15.09 -6.58 -0.50
CA GLU A 142 -16.19 -5.75 -0.01
C GLU A 142 -16.91 -6.42 1.16
N GLY A 143 -17.21 -5.64 2.21
CA GLY A 143 -17.83 -6.14 3.43
C GLY A 143 -16.88 -6.86 4.41
N CYS A 144 -15.62 -7.07 4.06
CA CYS A 144 -14.63 -7.61 5.00
C CYS A 144 -14.17 -6.52 5.98
N PRO A 145 -14.48 -6.63 7.28
CA PRO A 145 -14.13 -5.60 8.25
C PRO A 145 -12.61 -5.54 8.49
N GLY A 146 -12.14 -4.37 8.90
CA GLY A 146 -10.75 -4.15 9.27
C GLY A 146 -10.13 -2.88 8.69
N GLY A 147 -8.81 -2.81 8.71
CA GLY A 147 -8.06 -1.62 8.30
C GLY A 147 -8.28 -1.22 6.84
N THR A 148 -8.42 -2.18 5.94
CA THR A 148 -8.68 -1.89 4.51
C THR A 148 -10.04 -1.24 4.31
N GLN A 149 -11.09 -1.80 4.91
CA GLN A 149 -12.43 -1.20 4.85
C GLN A 149 -12.44 0.21 5.44
N TYR A 150 -11.81 0.41 6.59
CA TYR A 150 -11.68 1.72 7.21
C TYR A 150 -11.01 2.72 6.25
N THR A 151 -9.92 2.32 5.62
CA THR A 151 -9.17 3.19 4.70
C THR A 151 -9.98 3.53 3.46
N VAL A 152 -10.68 2.56 2.87
CA VAL A 152 -11.57 2.79 1.71
C VAL A 152 -12.67 3.79 2.06
N GLN A 153 -13.36 3.58 3.17
CA GLN A 153 -14.43 4.49 3.62
C GLN A 153 -13.91 5.90 3.93
N TYR A 154 -12.74 6.00 4.55
CA TYR A 154 -12.12 7.29 4.83
C TYR A 154 -11.71 8.00 3.55
N ALA A 155 -11.13 7.30 2.57
CA ALA A 155 -10.76 7.85 1.28
C ALA A 155 -11.99 8.33 0.48
N GLU A 156 -13.07 7.56 0.49
CA GLU A 156 -14.34 7.95 -0.13
C GLU A 156 -14.87 9.25 0.49
N LYS A 157 -14.90 9.32 1.81
CA LYS A 157 -15.34 10.53 2.55
C LYS A 157 -14.47 11.75 2.23
N LYS A 158 -13.17 11.54 1.98
CA LYS A 158 -12.22 12.60 1.63
C LYS A 158 -12.23 12.95 0.14
N GLY A 159 -13.00 12.24 -0.67
CA GLY A 159 -13.15 12.50 -2.09
C GLY A 159 -11.99 12.02 -2.97
N LEU A 160 -11.21 11.03 -2.52
CA LEU A 160 -10.17 10.43 -3.34
C LEU A 160 -10.80 9.66 -4.51
N GLU A 161 -10.05 9.59 -5.61
CA GLU A 161 -10.31 8.62 -6.65
C GLU A 161 -10.03 7.20 -6.12
N LEU A 162 -11.04 6.33 -6.17
CA LEU A 162 -10.92 4.96 -5.69
C LEU A 162 -10.63 4.02 -6.86
N ASP A 163 -9.42 3.49 -6.90
CA ASP A 163 -8.97 2.52 -7.90
C ASP A 163 -8.79 1.15 -7.24
N LEU A 164 -9.91 0.44 -7.10
CA LEU A 164 -10.00 -0.78 -6.29
C LEU A 164 -10.08 -2.04 -7.15
N ILE A 165 -9.28 -3.04 -6.80
CA ILE A 165 -9.39 -4.41 -7.26
C ILE A 165 -10.29 -5.13 -6.26
N LEU A 166 -11.50 -5.46 -6.69
CA LEU A 166 -12.50 -6.12 -5.84
C LEU A 166 -12.32 -7.64 -5.90
N LEU A 167 -12.17 -8.25 -4.74
CA LEU A 167 -12.12 -9.70 -4.60
C LEU A 167 -13.52 -10.27 -4.37
N PRO A 168 -13.84 -11.45 -4.93
CA PRO A 168 -15.12 -12.11 -4.74
C PRO A 168 -15.37 -12.58 -3.30
#